data_f35890b80d15d22236d316bfb460843a
#
_entry.id   f35890b80d15d22236d316bfb460843a
#
_cell.length_a   1.000
_cell.length_b   1.000
_cell.length_c   1.000
_cell.angle_alpha   90.00
_cell.angle_beta   90.00
_cell.angle_gamma   90.00
#
_symmetry.space_group_name_H-M   'P 1'
#
loop_
_entity.id
_entity.type
_entity.pdbx_description
1 polymer ?
#
loop_
_entity_poly.entity_id
_entity_poly.type
_entity_poly.pdbx_seq_one_letter_code
_entity_poly.pdbx_strand_id
1 'polypeptide(L)'
;MRKTIIISHLLDKYENSKHLREPGVSNKRVMLRVESAKKDFPEYDYQDASVRDAFNSSAISLEDSGLITIEWVKGRPVISCLILNLEKVMDCYCLIGRTHPKNYAIKVASTIKESLPNVKTSWIRDWRENICTAAIQEFKLPSYCQKDTSLLEDLLIAFGVYDALRGDTITIRAFSSKCYHDTKYFERNVRESFLRIARQYDSDLSLACEQSELGVRDQLAYLGIYARPELYELAGEVRIYTKAGTIDLCAAGAYGIALPSTIVDFITSINLENIGRITFIENKTNYDEYLLSEWHKDELVVYHGGFLSPHKKKLFLKIGAGMKSDCAVHFWGDIDLGGFQMYSQLQKLIPALLPMRMSGDDVRKYYQSGLTRPATYLEGLKNARNNQEFPEFEESIDEILKHGVTIEQEVFLSK
;
A
#
# COMPACT_ATOMS: atom_id res chain seq x y z
N MET A 1 10.54 8.07 -42.86
CA MET A 1 10.36 6.79 -42.16
C MET A 1 11.67 6.17 -41.69
N ARG A 2 12.65 5.80 -42.54
CA ARG A 2 13.93 5.15 -42.10
C ARG A 2 14.78 6.00 -41.17
N LYS A 3 14.91 7.31 -41.40
CA LYS A 3 15.64 8.26 -40.51
C LYS A 3 15.08 8.23 -39.08
N THR A 4 13.74 8.22 -38.97
CA THR A 4 13.04 8.16 -37.67
C THR A 4 13.34 6.87 -36.91
N ILE A 5 13.41 5.73 -37.60
CA ILE A 5 13.73 4.43 -37.02
C ILE A 5 15.18 4.41 -36.52
N ILE A 6 16.15 4.86 -37.32
CA ILE A 6 17.57 4.96 -36.93
C ILE A 6 17.72 5.79 -35.65
N ILE A 7 17.16 6.98 -35.64
CA ILE A 7 17.26 7.89 -34.49
C ILE A 7 16.52 7.31 -33.28
N SER A 8 15.37 6.67 -33.46
CA SER A 8 14.64 6.04 -32.34
C SER A 8 15.50 4.99 -31.63
N HIS A 9 16.12 4.07 -32.36
CA HIS A 9 17.00 3.05 -31.78
C HIS A 9 18.24 3.63 -31.10
N LEU A 10 18.83 4.70 -31.66
CA LEU A 10 19.97 5.39 -31.02
C LEU A 10 19.54 6.09 -29.73
N LEU A 11 18.34 6.72 -29.70
CA LEU A 11 17.81 7.32 -28.50
C LEU A 11 17.45 6.28 -27.44
N ASP A 12 16.93 5.09 -27.82
CA ASP A 12 16.68 4.01 -26.87
C ASP A 12 17.97 3.57 -26.17
N LYS A 13 19.09 3.47 -26.90
CA LYS A 13 20.40 3.20 -26.31
C LYS A 13 20.95 4.34 -25.46
N TYR A 14 20.70 5.59 -25.87
CA TYR A 14 21.04 6.78 -25.09
C TYR A 14 20.29 6.80 -23.76
N GLU A 15 19.00 6.53 -23.77
CA GLU A 15 18.16 6.52 -22.57
C GLU A 15 18.56 5.43 -21.55
N ASN A 16 19.11 4.31 -22.04
CA ASN A 16 19.67 3.24 -21.22
C ASN A 16 21.15 3.44 -20.84
N SER A 17 21.77 4.53 -21.28
CA SER A 17 23.20 4.82 -21.04
C SER A 17 23.40 5.73 -19.84
N LYS A 18 24.66 5.78 -19.34
CA LYS A 18 25.06 6.75 -18.31
C LYS A 18 24.96 8.20 -18.78
N HIS A 19 25.00 8.47 -20.09
CA HIS A 19 24.95 9.82 -20.65
C HIS A 19 23.62 10.54 -20.35
N LEU A 20 22.53 9.81 -20.18
CA LEU A 20 21.24 10.42 -19.78
C LEU A 20 21.31 11.04 -18.39
N ARG A 21 21.96 10.35 -17.43
CA ARG A 21 22.01 10.75 -16.02
C ARG A 21 23.16 11.68 -15.72
N GLU A 22 24.33 11.38 -16.28
CA GLU A 22 25.61 12.04 -16.02
C GLU A 22 26.25 12.43 -17.37
N PRO A 23 25.78 13.51 -18.02
CA PRO A 23 26.35 13.98 -19.28
C PRO A 23 27.84 14.30 -19.11
N GLY A 24 28.69 13.79 -20.02
CA GLY A 24 30.11 14.07 -20.03
C GLY A 24 30.98 13.20 -19.11
N VAL A 25 30.38 12.36 -18.24
CA VAL A 25 31.15 11.48 -17.33
C VAL A 25 31.63 10.19 -18.00
N SER A 26 30.94 9.74 -19.04
CA SER A 26 31.27 8.49 -19.73
C SER A 26 31.92 8.72 -21.08
N ASN A 27 33.05 8.04 -21.34
CA ASN A 27 33.68 8.02 -22.67
C ASN A 27 33.12 6.94 -23.60
N LYS A 28 32.11 6.19 -23.17
CA LYS A 28 31.49 5.15 -23.99
C LYS A 28 30.58 5.77 -25.04
N ARG A 29 30.77 5.40 -26.31
CA ARG A 29 29.91 5.87 -27.39
C ARG A 29 28.53 5.27 -27.32
N VAL A 30 27.50 6.03 -27.63
CA VAL A 30 26.14 5.53 -27.90
C VAL A 30 26.09 5.14 -29.34
N MET A 31 26.03 3.84 -29.63
CA MET A 31 26.17 3.34 -30.99
C MET A 31 25.34 2.10 -31.28
N LEU A 32 24.99 1.92 -32.54
CA LEU A 32 24.33 0.76 -33.11
C LEU A 32 25.26 0.05 -34.08
N ARG A 33 25.57 -1.22 -33.83
CA ARG A 33 26.34 -2.07 -34.74
C ARG A 33 25.39 -2.69 -35.76
N VAL A 34 25.41 -2.19 -36.97
CA VAL A 34 24.43 -2.53 -38.00
C VAL A 34 24.71 -3.90 -38.61
N GLU A 35 25.99 -4.27 -38.81
CA GLU A 35 26.42 -5.54 -39.42
C GLU A 35 26.07 -6.76 -38.54
N SER A 36 26.17 -6.60 -37.22
CA SER A 36 25.88 -7.68 -36.25
C SER A 36 24.49 -7.67 -35.68
N ALA A 37 23.74 -6.61 -35.92
CA ALA A 37 22.49 -6.30 -35.24
C ALA A 37 21.25 -6.58 -36.10
N LYS A 38 21.12 -7.81 -36.61
CA LYS A 38 19.82 -8.30 -37.15
C LYS A 38 18.66 -8.11 -36.16
N LYS A 39 18.98 -7.97 -34.86
CA LYS A 39 17.98 -7.68 -33.81
C LYS A 39 17.59 -6.20 -33.75
N ASP A 40 18.55 -5.27 -33.93
CA ASP A 40 18.31 -3.82 -33.79
C ASP A 40 17.76 -3.23 -35.10
N PHE A 41 18.10 -3.84 -36.25
CA PHE A 41 17.64 -3.43 -37.57
C PHE A 41 17.25 -4.64 -38.44
N PRO A 42 16.15 -5.31 -38.15
CA PRO A 42 15.69 -6.43 -38.99
C PRO A 42 15.43 -6.02 -40.46
N GLU A 43 15.26 -4.73 -40.70
CA GLU A 43 14.98 -4.14 -42.00
C GLU A 43 16.23 -3.84 -42.84
N TYR A 44 17.44 -3.92 -42.22
CA TYR A 44 18.70 -3.70 -42.96
C TYR A 44 19.23 -5.01 -43.53
N ASP A 45 18.83 -5.31 -44.76
CA ASP A 45 19.45 -6.39 -45.53
C ASP A 45 20.60 -5.84 -46.40
N TYR A 46 21.84 -6.04 -45.93
CA TYR A 46 23.04 -5.62 -46.67
C TYR A 46 23.31 -6.45 -47.93
N GLN A 47 22.65 -7.60 -48.11
CA GLN A 47 22.75 -8.45 -49.29
C GLN A 47 21.81 -7.92 -50.41
N ASP A 48 20.68 -7.35 -50.06
CA ASP A 48 19.82 -6.64 -51.02
C ASP A 48 20.35 -5.22 -51.26
N ALA A 49 20.85 -5.00 -52.49
CA ALA A 49 21.42 -3.71 -52.85
C ALA A 49 20.42 -2.53 -52.75
N SER A 50 19.15 -2.76 -53.08
CA SER A 50 18.10 -1.72 -53.02
C SER A 50 17.82 -1.31 -51.55
N VAL A 51 17.68 -2.30 -50.65
CA VAL A 51 17.41 -2.06 -49.22
C VAL A 51 18.62 -1.39 -48.58
N ARG A 52 19.82 -1.90 -48.84
CA ARG A 52 21.09 -1.34 -48.35
C ARG A 52 21.27 0.11 -48.76
N ASP A 53 21.16 0.40 -50.08
CA ASP A 53 21.45 1.72 -50.61
C ASP A 53 20.41 2.76 -50.14
N ALA A 54 19.16 2.38 -49.96
CA ALA A 54 18.11 3.23 -49.39
C ALA A 54 18.35 3.47 -47.86
N PHE A 55 18.86 2.52 -47.13
CA PHE A 55 19.27 2.68 -45.73
C PHE A 55 20.50 3.58 -45.61
N ASN A 56 21.55 3.30 -46.42
CA ASN A 56 22.77 4.09 -46.47
C ASN A 56 22.47 5.56 -46.79
N SER A 57 21.63 5.84 -47.77
CA SER A 57 21.21 7.21 -48.13
C SER A 57 20.53 7.93 -46.97
N SER A 58 19.72 7.20 -46.17
CA SER A 58 19.08 7.76 -44.97
C SER A 58 20.09 8.07 -43.88
N ALA A 59 21.08 7.18 -43.68
CA ALA A 59 22.15 7.37 -42.69
C ALA A 59 23.10 8.54 -43.08
N ILE A 60 23.51 8.62 -44.36
CA ILE A 60 24.33 9.74 -44.91
C ILE A 60 23.64 11.06 -44.66
N SER A 61 22.34 11.16 -44.97
CA SER A 61 21.60 12.39 -44.70
C SER A 61 21.51 12.79 -43.22
N LEU A 62 21.55 11.83 -42.31
CA LEU A 62 21.63 12.11 -40.87
C LEU A 62 23.04 12.54 -40.46
N GLU A 63 24.08 11.98 -41.10
CA GLU A 63 25.50 12.39 -40.91
C GLU A 63 25.71 13.81 -41.45
N ASP A 64 25.22 14.12 -42.64
CA ASP A 64 25.26 15.49 -43.23
C ASP A 64 24.60 16.52 -42.32
N SER A 65 23.57 16.11 -41.57
CA SER A 65 22.89 16.97 -40.59
C SER A 65 23.65 17.01 -39.25
N GLY A 66 24.79 16.31 -39.09
CA GLY A 66 25.61 16.25 -37.89
C GLY A 66 24.99 15.48 -36.73
N LEU A 67 23.91 14.72 -36.95
CA LEU A 67 23.21 14.01 -35.88
C LEU A 67 23.88 12.69 -35.49
N ILE A 68 24.56 12.06 -36.45
CA ILE A 68 25.29 10.80 -36.26
C ILE A 68 26.63 10.84 -36.96
N THR A 69 27.50 9.87 -36.68
CA THR A 69 28.70 9.54 -37.43
C THR A 69 28.59 8.09 -37.92
N ILE A 70 29.04 7.84 -39.16
CA ILE A 70 28.97 6.51 -39.79
C ILE A 70 30.36 5.87 -39.81
N GLU A 71 30.50 4.65 -39.32
CA GLU A 71 31.64 3.80 -39.54
C GLU A 71 31.32 2.76 -40.59
N TRP A 72 32.14 2.64 -41.63
CA TRP A 72 31.93 1.74 -42.76
C TRP A 72 32.77 0.47 -42.62
N VAL A 73 32.29 -0.63 -43.17
CA VAL A 73 33.12 -1.85 -43.34
C VAL A 73 34.18 -1.57 -44.38
N LYS A 74 35.44 -1.88 -44.04
CA LYS A 74 36.58 -1.59 -44.93
C LYS A 74 36.38 -2.24 -46.30
N GLY A 75 36.41 -1.42 -47.37
CA GLY A 75 36.31 -1.86 -48.75
C GLY A 75 34.93 -2.32 -49.23
N ARG A 76 33.88 -2.04 -48.46
CA ARG A 76 32.48 -2.40 -48.83
C ARG A 76 31.50 -1.22 -48.56
N PRO A 77 30.46 -1.04 -49.39
CA PRO A 77 29.44 -0.03 -49.14
C PRO A 77 28.42 -0.48 -48.07
N VAL A 78 28.91 -1.02 -46.95
CA VAL A 78 28.13 -1.56 -45.85
C VAL A 78 28.46 -0.81 -44.59
N ILE A 79 27.43 -0.33 -43.89
CA ILE A 79 27.59 0.40 -42.62
C ILE A 79 27.91 -0.62 -41.53
N SER A 80 29.05 -0.41 -40.83
CA SER A 80 29.42 -1.21 -39.65
C SER A 80 28.76 -0.67 -38.39
N CYS A 81 28.78 0.66 -38.19
CA CYS A 81 28.30 1.28 -36.98
C CYS A 81 27.71 2.65 -37.23
N LEU A 82 26.64 2.96 -36.51
CA LEU A 82 26.05 4.30 -36.42
C LEU A 82 26.27 4.83 -35.00
N ILE A 83 26.89 6.01 -34.87
CA ILE A 83 27.26 6.61 -33.58
C ILE A 83 26.45 7.89 -33.40
N LEU A 84 25.75 7.99 -32.27
CA LEU A 84 24.99 9.18 -31.93
C LEU A 84 25.92 10.36 -31.57
N ASN A 85 25.68 11.51 -32.17
CA ASN A 85 26.31 12.75 -31.74
C ASN A 85 25.63 13.26 -30.45
N LEU A 86 26.32 13.14 -29.32
CA LEU A 86 25.79 13.49 -28.02
C LEU A 86 25.50 14.98 -27.86
N GLU A 87 26.22 15.86 -28.61
CA GLU A 87 25.97 17.31 -28.60
C GLU A 87 24.64 17.67 -29.32
N LYS A 88 24.18 16.80 -30.21
CA LYS A 88 22.96 16.98 -31.02
C LYS A 88 21.78 16.10 -30.59
N VAL A 89 21.85 15.54 -29.36
CA VAL A 89 20.80 14.66 -28.83
C VAL A 89 19.43 15.34 -28.84
N MET A 90 19.33 16.62 -28.46
CA MET A 90 18.06 17.34 -28.44
C MET A 90 17.46 17.51 -29.85
N ASP A 91 18.32 17.74 -30.85
CA ASP A 91 17.87 17.81 -32.24
C ASP A 91 17.30 16.46 -32.73
N CYS A 92 17.90 15.35 -32.26
CA CYS A 92 17.39 14.00 -32.51
C CYS A 92 16.00 13.79 -31.91
N TYR A 93 15.75 14.24 -30.67
CA TYR A 93 14.42 14.19 -30.05
C TYR A 93 13.40 15.02 -30.82
N CYS A 94 13.78 16.23 -31.23
CA CYS A 94 12.93 17.12 -32.05
C CYS A 94 12.58 16.48 -33.40
N LEU A 95 13.57 15.86 -34.08
CA LEU A 95 13.37 15.23 -35.39
C LEU A 95 12.30 14.15 -35.39
N ILE A 96 12.20 13.37 -34.32
CA ILE A 96 11.23 12.28 -34.24
C ILE A 96 9.99 12.60 -33.39
N GLY A 97 9.88 13.85 -32.90
CA GLY A 97 8.75 14.28 -32.05
C GLY A 97 8.69 13.57 -30.69
N ARG A 98 9.82 13.01 -30.22
CA ARG A 98 9.91 12.32 -28.93
C ARG A 98 10.30 13.32 -27.84
N THR A 99 9.67 13.23 -26.67
CA THR A 99 10.04 14.08 -25.52
C THR A 99 11.24 13.47 -24.80
N HIS A 100 12.25 14.28 -24.49
CA HIS A 100 13.40 13.85 -23.70
C HIS A 100 12.95 13.35 -22.31
N PRO A 101 13.45 12.21 -21.79
CA PRO A 101 13.03 11.63 -20.50
C PRO A 101 13.11 12.61 -19.33
N LYS A 102 14.17 13.43 -19.28
CA LYS A 102 14.34 14.47 -18.26
C LYS A 102 13.17 15.47 -18.28
N ASN A 103 12.81 15.98 -19.46
CA ASN A 103 11.72 16.94 -19.59
C ASN A 103 10.37 16.30 -19.25
N TYR A 104 10.19 15.04 -19.62
CA TYR A 104 9.00 14.27 -19.26
C TYR A 104 8.91 14.06 -17.73
N ALA A 105 10.00 13.65 -17.09
CA ALA A 105 10.02 13.46 -15.64
C ALA A 105 9.73 14.75 -14.86
N ILE A 106 10.31 15.88 -15.30
CA ILE A 106 10.04 17.20 -14.71
C ILE A 106 8.55 17.56 -14.90
N LYS A 107 7.98 17.33 -16.08
CA LYS A 107 6.55 17.57 -16.32
C LYS A 107 5.67 16.74 -15.42
N VAL A 108 5.96 15.44 -15.26
CA VAL A 108 5.23 14.54 -14.33
C VAL A 108 5.31 15.07 -12.90
N ALA A 109 6.48 15.46 -12.43
CA ALA A 109 6.65 16.01 -11.08
C ALA A 109 5.84 17.31 -10.88
N SER A 110 5.80 18.19 -11.87
CA SER A 110 4.97 19.41 -11.83
C SER A 110 3.48 19.06 -11.76
N THR A 111 3.02 18.17 -12.63
CA THR A 111 1.62 17.71 -12.65
C THR A 111 1.19 17.13 -11.29
N ILE A 112 2.05 16.28 -10.66
CA ILE A 112 1.76 15.71 -9.34
C ILE A 112 1.65 16.81 -8.28
N LYS A 113 2.57 17.78 -8.27
CA LYS A 113 2.57 18.88 -7.30
C LYS A 113 1.36 19.80 -7.47
N GLU A 114 0.98 20.09 -8.70
CA GLU A 114 -0.17 20.93 -9.04
C GLU A 114 -1.50 20.26 -8.68
N SER A 115 -1.63 18.95 -8.94
CA SER A 115 -2.83 18.19 -8.64
C SER A 115 -3.02 17.93 -7.12
N LEU A 116 -1.93 17.84 -6.37
CA LEU A 116 -1.94 17.52 -4.93
C LEU A 116 -1.13 18.56 -4.12
N PRO A 117 -1.53 19.84 -4.10
CA PRO A 117 -0.70 20.91 -3.52
C PRO A 117 -0.58 20.81 -2.00
N ASN A 118 -1.66 20.49 -1.28
CA ASN A 118 -1.76 20.56 0.18
C ASN A 118 -2.30 19.26 0.79
N VAL A 119 -1.65 18.13 0.49
CA VAL A 119 -2.06 16.81 0.98
C VAL A 119 -1.90 16.71 2.50
N LYS A 120 -2.95 16.25 3.18
CA LYS A 120 -2.99 16.01 4.63
C LYS A 120 -2.66 14.57 5.00
N THR A 121 -3.07 13.62 4.16
CA THR A 121 -2.80 12.19 4.34
C THR A 121 -1.29 11.92 4.24
N SER A 122 -0.70 11.39 5.31
CA SER A 122 0.76 11.20 5.43
C SER A 122 1.34 10.36 4.30
N TRP A 123 0.78 9.17 4.06
CA TRP A 123 1.31 8.25 3.05
C TRP A 123 1.20 8.80 1.60
N ILE A 124 0.18 9.62 1.28
CA ILE A 124 0.09 10.28 -0.04
C ILE A 124 1.14 11.39 -0.16
N ARG A 125 1.39 12.13 0.93
CA ARG A 125 2.45 13.15 0.96
C ARG A 125 3.81 12.51 0.75
N ASP A 126 4.11 11.44 1.47
CA ASP A 126 5.39 10.74 1.39
C ASP A 126 5.60 10.11 -0.01
N TRP A 127 4.54 9.52 -0.60
CA TRP A 127 4.56 9.10 -2.00
C TRP A 127 4.85 10.27 -2.95
N ARG A 128 4.14 11.40 -2.80
CA ARG A 128 4.32 12.58 -3.64
C ARG A 128 5.76 13.10 -3.57
N GLU A 129 6.31 13.22 -2.39
CA GLU A 129 7.66 13.73 -2.18
C GLU A 129 8.71 12.78 -2.77
N ASN A 130 8.56 11.49 -2.54
CA ASN A 130 9.47 10.48 -3.05
C ASN A 130 9.48 10.43 -4.58
N ILE A 131 8.30 10.36 -5.22
CA ILE A 131 8.22 10.29 -6.69
C ILE A 131 8.70 11.58 -7.36
N CYS A 132 8.38 12.75 -6.79
CA CYS A 132 8.85 14.02 -7.35
C CYS A 132 10.37 14.16 -7.22
N THR A 133 10.96 13.70 -6.11
CA THR A 133 12.42 13.71 -5.90
C THR A 133 13.10 12.77 -6.89
N ALA A 134 12.64 11.53 -7.01
CA ALA A 134 13.19 10.57 -7.97
C ALA A 134 13.06 11.05 -9.44
N ALA A 135 11.93 11.68 -9.78
CA ALA A 135 11.70 12.25 -11.11
C ALA A 135 12.67 13.38 -11.44
N ILE A 136 12.96 14.27 -10.48
CA ILE A 136 13.82 15.45 -10.70
C ILE A 136 15.30 15.10 -10.64
N GLN A 137 15.70 14.26 -9.68
CA GLN A 137 17.11 13.94 -9.43
C GLN A 137 17.62 12.79 -10.29
N GLU A 138 16.81 11.73 -10.47
CA GLU A 138 17.25 10.50 -11.13
C GLU A 138 16.58 10.28 -12.50
N PHE A 139 15.61 11.12 -12.89
CA PHE A 139 14.78 10.97 -14.08
C PHE A 139 14.07 9.61 -14.15
N LYS A 140 13.83 9.01 -12.98
CA LYS A 140 13.13 7.75 -12.84
C LYS A 140 11.66 7.97 -12.56
N LEU A 141 10.83 7.26 -13.29
CA LEU A 141 9.39 7.24 -13.11
C LEU A 141 8.89 5.79 -13.00
N PRO A 142 7.97 5.49 -12.10
CA PRO A 142 7.26 4.21 -12.08
C PRO A 142 6.49 3.95 -13.36
N SER A 143 6.18 2.68 -13.61
CA SER A 143 5.46 2.26 -14.83
C SER A 143 4.09 2.92 -15.00
N TYR A 144 3.40 3.24 -13.92
CA TYR A 144 2.11 3.95 -13.96
C TYR A 144 2.21 5.43 -14.37
N CYS A 145 3.42 5.97 -14.52
CA CYS A 145 3.69 7.31 -15.05
C CYS A 145 4.05 7.30 -16.53
N GLN A 146 3.86 6.20 -17.25
CA GLN A 146 4.15 6.12 -18.68
C GLN A 146 3.19 7.00 -19.49
N LYS A 147 3.68 7.52 -20.65
CA LYS A 147 2.96 8.50 -21.48
C LYS A 147 1.64 7.99 -22.03
N ASP A 148 1.54 6.68 -22.29
CA ASP A 148 0.42 6.09 -23.00
C ASP A 148 -0.69 5.59 -22.06
N THR A 149 -0.62 5.92 -20.77
CA THR A 149 -1.62 5.50 -19.80
C THR A 149 -2.22 6.71 -19.09
N SER A 150 -3.54 6.73 -18.91
CA SER A 150 -4.25 7.69 -18.06
C SER A 150 -4.08 7.38 -16.56
N LEU A 151 -3.39 6.30 -16.23
CA LEU A 151 -3.35 5.76 -14.86
C LEU A 151 -2.80 6.75 -13.83
N LEU A 152 -1.81 7.58 -14.21
CA LEU A 152 -1.32 8.61 -13.30
C LEU A 152 -2.41 9.66 -13.00
N GLU A 153 -3.12 10.13 -14.02
CA GLU A 153 -4.21 11.10 -13.86
C GLU A 153 -5.32 10.52 -12.98
N ASP A 154 -5.71 9.28 -13.25
CA ASP A 154 -6.70 8.56 -12.46
C ASP A 154 -6.26 8.39 -10.99
N LEU A 155 -5.00 8.08 -10.73
CA LEU A 155 -4.45 7.99 -9.37
C LEU A 155 -4.46 9.35 -8.67
N LEU A 156 -4.11 10.44 -9.36
CA LEU A 156 -4.11 11.78 -8.79
C LEU A 156 -5.53 12.21 -8.39
N ILE A 157 -6.54 11.89 -9.21
CA ILE A 157 -7.95 12.12 -8.89
C ILE A 157 -8.33 11.31 -7.64
N ALA A 158 -8.01 10.01 -7.61
CA ALA A 158 -8.31 9.14 -6.47
C ALA A 158 -7.64 9.63 -5.18
N PHE A 159 -6.37 10.04 -5.23
CA PHE A 159 -5.67 10.56 -4.06
C PHE A 159 -6.26 11.88 -3.56
N GLY A 160 -6.63 12.77 -4.46
CA GLY A 160 -7.29 14.03 -4.10
C GLY A 160 -8.63 13.81 -3.41
N VAL A 161 -9.48 12.93 -3.95
CA VAL A 161 -10.76 12.56 -3.33
C VAL A 161 -10.55 11.85 -2.01
N TYR A 162 -9.58 10.94 -1.91
CA TYR A 162 -9.25 10.24 -0.67
C TYR A 162 -8.76 11.20 0.42
N ASP A 163 -7.83 12.08 0.10
CA ASP A 163 -7.32 13.09 1.05
C ASP A 163 -8.43 14.02 1.58
N ALA A 164 -9.42 14.32 0.74
CA ALA A 164 -10.58 15.14 1.11
C ALA A 164 -11.54 14.44 2.09
N LEU A 165 -11.48 13.11 2.23
CA LEU A 165 -12.27 12.37 3.22
C LEU A 165 -11.82 12.63 4.66
N ARG A 166 -10.56 13.01 4.89
CA ARG A 166 -9.99 13.36 6.21
C ARG A 166 -10.29 12.34 7.31
N GLY A 167 -10.20 11.06 6.95
CA GLY A 167 -10.49 9.93 7.84
C GLY A 167 -11.98 9.57 7.96
N ASP A 168 -12.86 10.24 7.21
CA ASP A 168 -14.22 9.76 7.00
C ASP A 168 -14.23 8.53 6.09
N THR A 169 -15.32 7.80 6.15
CA THR A 169 -15.48 6.59 5.39
C THR A 169 -16.44 6.76 4.22
N ILE A 170 -16.24 5.96 3.18
CA ILE A 170 -17.05 6.03 1.96
C ILE A 170 -17.26 4.63 1.38
N THR A 171 -18.41 4.38 0.73
CA THR A 171 -18.57 3.14 -0.03
C THR A 171 -17.72 3.16 -1.29
N ILE A 172 -17.16 2.02 -1.70
CA ILE A 172 -16.32 1.91 -2.91
C ILE A 172 -17.03 2.45 -4.17
N ARG A 173 -18.36 2.24 -4.27
CA ARG A 173 -19.14 2.77 -5.39
C ARG A 173 -19.28 4.29 -5.35
N ALA A 174 -19.51 4.86 -4.18
CA ALA A 174 -19.57 6.31 -4.01
C ALA A 174 -18.20 6.96 -4.23
N PHE A 175 -17.12 6.31 -3.78
CA PHE A 175 -15.75 6.74 -4.06
C PHE A 175 -15.47 6.76 -5.56
N SER A 176 -15.74 5.64 -6.25
CA SER A 176 -15.56 5.54 -7.70
C SER A 176 -16.38 6.57 -8.47
N SER A 177 -17.64 6.80 -8.06
CA SER A 177 -18.52 7.81 -8.68
C SER A 177 -18.01 9.23 -8.47
N LYS A 178 -17.49 9.55 -7.27
CA LYS A 178 -16.87 10.86 -7.00
C LYS A 178 -15.62 11.11 -7.83
N CYS A 179 -14.81 10.07 -8.03
CA CYS A 179 -13.57 10.18 -8.80
C CYS A 179 -13.82 10.26 -10.31
N TYR A 180 -14.74 9.43 -10.84
CA TYR A 180 -14.77 9.12 -12.29
C TYR A 180 -16.16 9.17 -12.90
N HIS A 181 -17.20 9.56 -12.16
CA HIS A 181 -18.60 9.51 -12.58
C HIS A 181 -19.08 8.10 -13.04
N ASP A 182 -18.31 7.06 -12.71
CA ASP A 182 -18.62 5.64 -12.94
C ASP A 182 -18.42 4.87 -11.63
N THR A 183 -19.46 4.15 -11.20
CA THR A 183 -19.49 3.44 -9.92
C THR A 183 -18.53 2.25 -9.83
N LYS A 184 -17.95 1.80 -10.96
CA LYS A 184 -17.08 0.63 -11.06
C LYS A 184 -15.68 0.93 -11.63
N TYR A 185 -15.44 2.15 -12.10
CA TYR A 185 -14.18 2.51 -12.75
C TYR A 185 -12.97 2.31 -11.85
N PHE A 186 -13.06 2.77 -10.61
CA PHE A 186 -12.01 2.59 -9.61
C PHE A 186 -11.62 1.11 -9.43
N GLU A 187 -12.61 0.23 -9.26
CA GLU A 187 -12.36 -1.20 -9.05
C GLU A 187 -11.68 -1.87 -10.24
N ARG A 188 -12.03 -1.45 -11.47
CA ARG A 188 -11.52 -2.05 -12.70
C ARG A 188 -10.13 -1.56 -13.10
N ASN A 189 -9.85 -0.27 -12.91
CA ASN A 189 -8.71 0.38 -13.55
C ASN A 189 -7.67 0.91 -12.54
N VAL A 190 -8.07 1.31 -11.33
CA VAL A 190 -7.21 2.11 -10.44
C VAL A 190 -6.89 1.40 -9.14
N ARG A 191 -7.81 0.61 -8.59
CA ARG A 191 -7.75 -0.01 -7.27
C ARG A 191 -6.42 -0.71 -6.97
N GLU A 192 -5.95 -1.52 -7.91
CA GLU A 192 -4.73 -2.31 -7.71
C GLU A 192 -3.49 -1.43 -7.52
N SER A 193 -3.37 -0.39 -8.37
CA SER A 193 -2.27 0.56 -8.26
C SER A 193 -2.40 1.47 -7.04
N PHE A 194 -3.62 1.86 -6.69
CA PHE A 194 -3.92 2.64 -5.50
C PHE A 194 -3.50 1.87 -4.23
N LEU A 195 -3.92 0.62 -4.08
CA LEU A 195 -3.57 -0.23 -2.94
C LEU A 195 -2.08 -0.56 -2.89
N ARG A 196 -1.44 -0.81 -4.03
CA ARG A 196 0.00 -1.03 -4.09
C ARG A 196 0.78 0.16 -3.55
N ILE A 197 0.39 1.38 -3.92
CA ILE A 197 1.01 2.61 -3.44
C ILE A 197 0.71 2.81 -1.95
N ALA A 198 -0.54 2.62 -1.53
CA ALA A 198 -0.91 2.72 -0.12
C ALA A 198 -0.08 1.75 0.74
N ARG A 199 0.03 0.47 0.36
CA ARG A 199 0.87 -0.51 1.08
C ARG A 199 2.34 -0.10 1.16
N GLN A 200 2.86 0.55 0.13
CA GLN A 200 4.27 0.96 0.10
C GLN A 200 4.57 2.14 1.03
N TYR A 201 3.60 3.03 1.26
CA TYR A 201 3.82 4.29 1.97
C TYR A 201 3.02 4.44 3.26
N ASP A 202 2.03 3.60 3.52
CA ASP A 202 1.34 3.49 4.80
C ASP A 202 1.93 2.32 5.60
N SER A 203 2.73 2.63 6.60
CA SER A 203 3.45 1.63 7.40
C SER A 203 2.50 0.70 8.16
N ASP A 204 1.39 1.23 8.66
CA ASP A 204 0.42 0.44 9.42
C ASP A 204 -0.32 -0.53 8.50
N LEU A 205 -0.69 -0.09 7.29
CA LEU A 205 -1.29 -0.96 6.29
C LEU A 205 -0.31 -2.03 5.78
N SER A 206 0.96 -1.64 5.53
CA SER A 206 2.02 -2.59 5.12
C SER A 206 2.15 -3.71 6.14
N LEU A 207 2.30 -3.33 7.38
CA LEU A 207 2.46 -4.23 8.51
C LEU A 207 1.25 -5.16 8.66
N ALA A 208 0.05 -4.60 8.57
CA ALA A 208 -1.19 -5.36 8.62
C ALA A 208 -1.29 -6.40 7.48
N CYS A 209 -0.83 -6.06 6.27
CA CYS A 209 -0.82 -6.98 5.13
C CYS A 209 0.23 -8.10 5.27
N GLU A 210 1.36 -7.82 5.92
CA GLU A 210 2.43 -8.80 6.14
C GLU A 210 2.05 -9.87 7.16
N GLN A 211 1.21 -9.50 8.12
CA GLN A 211 0.88 -10.35 9.27
C GLN A 211 -0.38 -11.18 9.10
N SER A 212 -1.33 -10.69 8.33
CA SER A 212 -2.65 -11.27 8.22
C SER A 212 -3.09 -11.26 6.78
N GLU A 213 -2.53 -11.97 5.87
CA GLU A 213 -2.97 -12.15 4.47
C GLU A 213 -4.24 -11.36 4.05
N LEU A 214 -4.21 -10.02 4.32
CA LEU A 214 -5.37 -9.15 4.11
C LEU A 214 -5.88 -9.19 2.68
N GLY A 215 -7.09 -9.60 2.52
CA GLY A 215 -7.80 -9.50 1.26
C GLY A 215 -7.94 -8.04 0.78
N VAL A 216 -8.14 -7.85 -0.53
CA VAL A 216 -8.34 -6.52 -1.13
C VAL A 216 -9.45 -5.72 -0.44
N ARG A 217 -10.51 -6.39 0.03
CA ARG A 217 -11.63 -5.73 0.72
C ARG A 217 -11.22 -5.16 2.06
N ASP A 218 -10.41 -5.90 2.79
CA ASP A 218 -9.96 -5.53 4.13
C ASP A 218 -8.94 -4.39 4.06
N GLN A 219 -8.05 -4.41 3.06
CA GLN A 219 -7.14 -3.31 2.78
C GLN A 219 -7.89 -2.01 2.45
N LEU A 220 -8.95 -2.08 1.65
CA LEU A 220 -9.79 -0.91 1.36
C LEU A 220 -10.56 -0.46 2.59
N ALA A 221 -11.11 -1.37 3.38
CA ALA A 221 -11.83 -1.04 4.61
C ALA A 221 -10.91 -0.38 5.63
N TYR A 222 -9.66 -0.85 5.73
CA TYR A 222 -8.61 -0.19 6.52
C TYR A 222 -8.43 1.28 6.13
N LEU A 223 -8.43 1.56 4.83
CA LEU A 223 -8.35 2.92 4.28
C LEU A 223 -9.71 3.68 4.35
N GLY A 224 -10.74 3.12 4.95
CA GLY A 224 -12.06 3.75 5.05
C GLY A 224 -12.91 3.65 3.77
N ILE A 225 -12.49 2.87 2.78
CA ILE A 225 -13.23 2.59 1.55
C ILE A 225 -13.84 1.19 1.65
N TYR A 226 -15.13 1.06 1.86
CA TYR A 226 -15.77 -0.23 2.13
C TYR A 226 -16.82 -0.64 1.10
N ALA A 227 -16.98 -1.95 0.88
CA ALA A 227 -18.00 -2.47 -0.04
C ALA A 227 -19.39 -2.54 0.62
N ARG A 228 -19.43 -2.91 1.91
CA ARG A 228 -20.61 -2.98 2.77
C ARG A 228 -20.24 -2.49 4.16
N PRO A 229 -21.18 -1.94 4.94
CA PRO A 229 -20.93 -1.62 6.34
C PRO A 229 -20.40 -2.84 7.08
N GLU A 230 -19.37 -2.63 7.90
CA GLU A 230 -18.93 -3.62 8.87
C GLU A 230 -20.03 -3.82 9.91
N LEU A 231 -20.08 -4.99 10.52
CA LEU A 231 -20.96 -5.26 11.66
C LEU A 231 -20.11 -5.26 12.92
N TYR A 232 -20.50 -4.49 13.91
CA TYR A 232 -19.87 -4.44 15.22
C TYR A 232 -20.72 -5.17 16.22
N GLU A 233 -20.19 -6.24 16.78
CA GLU A 233 -20.90 -7.09 17.72
C GLU A 233 -20.53 -6.69 19.15
N LEU A 234 -21.57 -6.47 19.94
CA LEU A 234 -21.50 -6.02 21.32
C LEU A 234 -22.48 -6.84 22.16
N ALA A 235 -22.06 -7.29 23.33
CA ALA A 235 -22.92 -7.98 24.29
C ALA A 235 -22.76 -7.36 25.68
N GLY A 236 -23.84 -7.01 26.33
CA GLY A 236 -23.84 -6.39 27.66
C GLY A 236 -25.07 -5.53 27.91
N GLU A 237 -25.30 -5.20 29.17
CA GLU A 237 -26.42 -4.33 29.58
C GLU A 237 -26.11 -2.85 29.35
N VAL A 238 -26.06 -2.44 28.09
CA VAL A 238 -25.61 -1.13 27.62
C VAL A 238 -26.70 -0.40 26.87
N ARG A 239 -26.76 0.94 26.99
CA ARG A 239 -27.60 1.81 26.18
C ARG A 239 -26.77 2.72 25.31
N ILE A 240 -27.04 2.73 24.02
CA ILE A 240 -26.41 3.60 23.05
C ILE A 240 -27.37 4.71 22.67
N TYR A 241 -27.01 5.94 22.99
CA TYR A 241 -27.77 7.13 22.61
C TYR A 241 -27.33 7.60 21.23
N THR A 242 -28.30 7.86 20.39
CA THR A 242 -28.05 8.34 19.02
C THR A 242 -28.87 9.61 18.76
N LYS A 243 -28.57 10.32 17.68
CA LYS A 243 -29.37 11.47 17.23
C LYS A 243 -30.84 11.13 16.94
N ALA A 244 -31.14 9.86 16.66
CA ALA A 244 -32.49 9.39 16.31
C ALA A 244 -33.26 8.73 17.47
N GLY A 245 -32.57 8.40 18.57
CA GLY A 245 -33.15 7.72 19.71
C GLY A 245 -32.17 6.81 20.44
N THR A 246 -32.66 5.91 21.27
CA THR A 246 -31.86 5.00 22.09
C THR A 246 -31.92 3.58 21.55
N ILE A 247 -30.75 2.93 21.47
CA ILE A 247 -30.64 1.49 21.25
C ILE A 247 -30.34 0.87 22.60
N ASP A 248 -31.23 0.02 23.06
CA ASP A 248 -31.09 -0.69 24.34
C ASP A 248 -30.63 -2.13 24.10
N LEU A 249 -29.36 -2.42 24.49
CA LEU A 249 -28.78 -3.75 24.38
C LEU A 249 -29.16 -4.64 25.58
N CYS A 250 -29.73 -4.05 26.64
CA CYS A 250 -30.06 -4.81 27.86
C CYS A 250 -30.99 -6.01 27.60
N ALA A 251 -31.86 -5.89 26.61
CA ALA A 251 -32.79 -6.97 26.26
C ALA A 251 -32.08 -8.17 25.59
N ALA A 252 -30.93 -7.95 24.97
CA ALA A 252 -30.16 -9.01 24.31
C ALA A 252 -29.24 -9.78 25.30
N GLY A 253 -28.78 -9.12 26.37
CA GLY A 253 -27.89 -9.72 27.38
C GLY A 253 -26.66 -10.38 26.75
N ALA A 254 -26.43 -11.65 27.11
CA ALA A 254 -25.34 -12.47 26.58
C ALA A 254 -25.47 -12.82 25.09
N TYR A 255 -26.63 -12.70 24.48
CA TYR A 255 -26.79 -13.00 23.05
C TYR A 255 -26.17 -11.93 22.15
N GLY A 256 -25.95 -10.73 22.68
CA GLY A 256 -25.33 -9.62 21.96
C GLY A 256 -26.20 -9.09 20.81
N ILE A 257 -25.67 -8.09 20.14
CA ILE A 257 -26.29 -7.44 18.99
C ILE A 257 -25.23 -7.01 17.99
N ALA A 258 -25.55 -7.12 16.71
CA ALA A 258 -24.68 -6.63 15.64
C ALA A 258 -25.19 -5.27 15.12
N LEU A 259 -24.37 -4.24 15.20
CA LEU A 259 -24.67 -2.90 14.73
C LEU A 259 -23.88 -2.60 13.44
N PRO A 260 -24.52 -2.05 12.40
CA PRO A 260 -23.80 -1.63 11.21
C PRO A 260 -22.88 -0.44 11.50
N SER A 261 -21.69 -0.43 10.94
CA SER A 261 -20.66 0.61 11.17
C SER A 261 -21.16 2.03 10.88
N THR A 262 -22.13 2.16 9.97
CA THR A 262 -22.76 3.46 9.62
C THR A 262 -23.49 4.14 10.78
N ILE A 263 -23.83 3.41 11.84
CA ILE A 263 -24.48 4.01 13.01
C ILE A 263 -23.51 4.86 13.84
N VAL A 264 -22.21 4.59 13.74
CA VAL A 264 -21.18 5.17 14.63
C VAL A 264 -21.18 6.70 14.58
N ASP A 265 -21.41 7.29 13.39
CA ASP A 265 -21.47 8.75 13.24
C ASP A 265 -22.73 9.39 13.86
N PHE A 266 -23.74 8.57 14.15
CA PHE A 266 -24.98 9.01 14.81
C PHE A 266 -24.96 8.80 16.33
N ILE A 267 -24.04 8.00 16.87
CA ILE A 267 -23.89 7.79 18.31
C ILE A 267 -23.44 9.09 18.97
N THR A 268 -24.20 9.54 19.95
CA THR A 268 -23.89 10.72 20.77
C THR A 268 -23.15 10.34 22.05
N SER A 269 -23.58 9.25 22.71
CA SER A 269 -22.91 8.70 23.89
C SER A 269 -23.29 7.22 24.08
N ILE A 270 -22.51 6.54 24.91
CA ILE A 270 -22.75 5.15 25.33
C ILE A 270 -22.82 5.16 26.85
N ASN A 271 -23.91 4.67 27.43
CA ASN A 271 -24.06 4.56 28.88
C ASN A 271 -23.48 3.24 29.38
N LEU A 272 -22.43 3.32 30.16
CA LEU A 272 -21.69 2.22 30.77
C LEU A 272 -21.72 2.29 32.33
N GLU A 273 -22.70 2.97 32.91
CA GLU A 273 -22.77 3.16 34.37
C GLU A 273 -22.80 1.85 35.18
N ASN A 274 -23.40 0.81 34.65
CA ASN A 274 -23.49 -0.50 35.29
C ASN A 274 -22.40 -1.48 34.85
N ILE A 275 -21.44 -1.03 34.03
CA ILE A 275 -20.37 -1.86 33.49
C ILE A 275 -19.13 -1.68 34.36
N GLY A 276 -18.68 -2.77 34.97
CA GLY A 276 -17.45 -2.84 35.74
C GLY A 276 -16.28 -3.41 34.94
N ARG A 277 -16.57 -4.10 33.82
CA ARG A 277 -15.55 -4.69 32.96
C ARG A 277 -15.90 -4.51 31.49
N ILE A 278 -14.88 -4.25 30.65
CA ILE A 278 -14.99 -4.27 29.19
C ILE A 278 -13.96 -5.25 28.65
N THR A 279 -14.39 -6.21 27.84
CA THR A 279 -13.50 -7.21 27.24
C THR A 279 -13.60 -7.16 25.74
N PHE A 280 -12.48 -6.84 25.07
CA PHE A 280 -12.33 -6.92 23.63
C PHE A 280 -11.75 -8.27 23.27
N ILE A 281 -12.43 -9.03 22.40
CA ILE A 281 -12.01 -10.36 21.95
C ILE A 281 -11.79 -10.35 20.46
N GLU A 282 -10.62 -10.78 19.99
CA GLU A 282 -10.23 -10.72 18.60
C GLU A 282 -10.95 -11.76 17.75
N ASN A 283 -10.91 -13.03 18.19
CA ASN A 283 -11.41 -14.16 17.42
C ASN A 283 -12.91 -14.36 17.64
N LYS A 284 -13.64 -14.61 16.54
CA LYS A 284 -15.11 -14.74 16.57
C LYS A 284 -15.56 -15.96 17.39
N THR A 285 -14.89 -17.10 17.22
CA THR A 285 -15.23 -18.33 17.94
C THR A 285 -15.05 -18.14 19.46
N ASN A 286 -13.94 -17.51 19.84
CA ASN A 286 -13.65 -17.21 21.25
C ASN A 286 -14.63 -16.18 21.81
N TYR A 287 -15.06 -15.18 21.05
CA TYR A 287 -16.08 -14.24 21.44
C TYR A 287 -17.41 -14.95 21.72
N ASP A 288 -17.87 -15.80 20.81
CA ASP A 288 -19.13 -16.53 20.96
C ASP A 288 -19.10 -17.49 22.17
N GLU A 289 -18.00 -18.24 22.33
CA GLU A 289 -17.86 -19.15 23.47
C GLU A 289 -17.74 -18.41 24.82
N TYR A 290 -17.03 -17.27 24.83
CA TYR A 290 -16.92 -16.45 26.02
C TYR A 290 -18.30 -15.94 26.49
N LEU A 291 -19.16 -15.52 25.57
CA LEU A 291 -20.51 -15.08 25.90
C LEU A 291 -21.36 -16.21 26.49
N LEU A 292 -21.19 -17.44 26.03
CA LEU A 292 -21.95 -18.59 26.51
C LEU A 292 -21.46 -19.14 27.84
N SER A 293 -20.18 -19.01 28.15
CA SER A 293 -19.56 -19.71 29.27
C SER A 293 -19.03 -18.81 30.40
N GLU A 294 -18.64 -17.57 30.07
CA GLU A 294 -17.90 -16.72 31.01
C GLU A 294 -18.49 -15.30 31.18
N TRP A 295 -19.45 -14.89 30.33
CA TRP A 295 -20.01 -13.55 30.40
C TRP A 295 -20.69 -13.24 31.75
N HIS A 296 -20.50 -12.03 32.23
CA HIS A 296 -21.13 -11.50 33.44
C HIS A 296 -22.03 -10.30 33.12
N LYS A 297 -23.05 -10.11 33.96
CA LYS A 297 -24.07 -9.07 33.74
C LYS A 297 -23.51 -7.63 33.76
N ASP A 298 -22.45 -7.40 34.52
CA ASP A 298 -21.74 -6.12 34.62
C ASP A 298 -20.59 -5.97 33.62
N GLU A 299 -20.61 -6.77 32.55
CA GLU A 299 -19.56 -6.80 31.54
C GLU A 299 -20.12 -6.41 30.17
N LEU A 300 -19.36 -5.55 29.47
CA LEU A 300 -19.48 -5.30 28.04
C LEU A 300 -18.42 -6.10 27.29
N VAL A 301 -18.85 -7.07 26.49
CA VAL A 301 -17.94 -7.80 25.59
C VAL A 301 -18.08 -7.25 24.17
N VAL A 302 -16.94 -6.97 23.56
CA VAL A 302 -16.84 -6.37 22.23
C VAL A 302 -16.07 -7.31 21.33
N TYR A 303 -16.69 -7.73 20.23
CA TYR A 303 -15.94 -8.41 19.18
C TYR A 303 -15.01 -7.42 18.48
N HIS A 304 -13.71 -7.59 18.68
CA HIS A 304 -12.69 -6.72 18.10
C HIS A 304 -12.54 -7.00 16.61
N GLY A 305 -12.36 -8.26 16.23
CA GLY A 305 -12.28 -8.75 14.84
C GLY A 305 -11.28 -7.97 13.99
N GLY A 306 -10.08 -8.46 13.81
CA GLY A 306 -9.07 -7.90 12.90
C GLY A 306 -8.80 -6.37 13.09
N PHE A 307 -8.62 -5.66 11.96
CA PHE A 307 -8.12 -4.28 11.98
C PHE A 307 -9.05 -3.24 12.53
N LEU A 308 -8.45 -2.14 13.03
CA LEU A 308 -9.13 -0.92 13.43
C LEU A 308 -9.44 -0.05 12.20
N SER A 309 -10.59 -0.30 11.54
CA SER A 309 -11.14 0.62 10.55
C SER A 309 -11.47 1.98 11.17
N PRO A 310 -11.59 3.07 10.38
CA PRO A 310 -11.92 4.39 10.91
C PRO A 310 -13.20 4.42 11.76
N HIS A 311 -14.27 3.72 11.34
CA HIS A 311 -15.50 3.64 12.14
C HIS A 311 -15.30 2.83 13.42
N LYS A 312 -14.50 1.74 13.38
CA LYS A 312 -14.18 0.94 14.56
C LYS A 312 -13.39 1.75 15.58
N LYS A 313 -12.38 2.53 15.13
CA LYS A 313 -11.67 3.50 16.00
C LYS A 313 -12.63 4.50 16.65
N LYS A 314 -13.54 5.10 15.88
CA LYS A 314 -14.56 6.04 16.41
C LYS A 314 -15.46 5.36 17.46
N LEU A 315 -15.90 4.11 17.21
CA LEU A 315 -16.71 3.36 18.17
C LEU A 315 -15.95 3.10 19.48
N PHE A 316 -14.73 2.61 19.39
CA PHE A 316 -13.93 2.27 20.57
C PHE A 316 -13.56 3.51 21.38
N LEU A 317 -13.30 4.65 20.74
CA LEU A 317 -13.15 5.93 21.44
C LEU A 317 -14.43 6.34 22.19
N LYS A 318 -15.63 6.10 21.61
CA LYS A 318 -16.90 6.39 22.30
C LYS A 318 -17.15 5.42 23.45
N ILE A 319 -16.76 4.16 23.35
CA ILE A 319 -16.77 3.20 24.46
C ILE A 319 -15.83 3.69 25.57
N GLY A 320 -14.58 4.03 25.25
CA GLY A 320 -13.62 4.54 26.21
C GLY A 320 -14.09 5.83 26.92
N ALA A 321 -14.75 6.74 26.17
CA ALA A 321 -15.29 7.98 26.74
C ALA A 321 -16.49 7.76 27.68
N GLY A 322 -17.23 6.66 27.52
CA GLY A 322 -18.38 6.31 28.37
C GLY A 322 -18.03 5.50 29.61
N MET A 323 -16.81 4.97 29.72
CA MET A 323 -16.40 4.09 30.83
C MET A 323 -16.12 4.88 32.11
N LYS A 324 -16.28 4.22 33.25
CA LYS A 324 -15.89 4.71 34.57
C LYS A 324 -14.38 4.62 34.75
N SER A 325 -13.83 5.42 35.65
CA SER A 325 -12.39 5.42 35.97
C SER A 325 -11.89 4.12 36.62
N ASP A 326 -12.78 3.38 37.27
CA ASP A 326 -12.50 2.09 37.92
C ASP A 326 -12.91 0.87 37.08
N CYS A 327 -13.37 1.08 35.84
CA CYS A 327 -13.72 0.01 34.91
C CYS A 327 -12.47 -0.75 34.45
N ALA A 328 -12.47 -2.07 34.65
CA ALA A 328 -11.41 -2.92 34.15
C ALA A 328 -11.57 -3.14 32.63
N VAL A 329 -10.52 -2.91 31.85
CA VAL A 329 -10.57 -3.05 30.40
C VAL A 329 -9.55 -4.07 29.94
N HIS A 330 -9.99 -5.08 29.19
CA HIS A 330 -9.16 -6.18 28.75
C HIS A 330 -9.20 -6.37 27.24
N PHE A 331 -8.10 -6.87 26.70
CA PHE A 331 -8.01 -7.37 25.34
C PHE A 331 -7.50 -8.79 25.35
N TRP A 332 -8.17 -9.65 24.62
CA TRP A 332 -7.78 -11.02 24.35
C TRP A 332 -7.64 -11.25 22.86
N GLY A 333 -6.43 -11.53 22.41
CA GLY A 333 -6.07 -11.85 21.03
C GLY A 333 -5.13 -13.05 20.99
N ASP A 334 -4.69 -13.40 19.79
CA ASP A 334 -3.65 -14.40 19.58
C ASP A 334 -2.34 -13.96 20.25
N ILE A 335 -1.57 -14.92 20.76
CA ILE A 335 -0.25 -14.63 21.32
C ILE A 335 0.76 -14.71 20.18
N ASP A 336 0.74 -13.68 19.36
CA ASP A 336 1.59 -13.52 18.20
C ASP A 336 1.80 -12.01 17.87
N LEU A 337 2.60 -11.73 16.84
CA LEU A 337 2.92 -10.35 16.48
C LEU A 337 1.66 -9.56 16.08
N GLY A 338 0.68 -10.18 15.42
CA GLY A 338 -0.60 -9.57 15.03
C GLY A 338 -1.42 -9.16 16.24
N GLY A 339 -1.61 -10.07 17.20
CA GLY A 339 -2.34 -9.80 18.43
C GLY A 339 -1.67 -8.71 19.29
N PHE A 340 -0.32 -8.70 19.38
CA PHE A 340 0.40 -7.65 20.11
C PHE A 340 0.21 -6.27 19.50
N GLN A 341 0.15 -6.19 18.18
CA GLN A 341 -0.08 -4.94 17.49
C GLN A 341 -1.52 -4.46 17.64
N MET A 342 -2.50 -5.35 17.51
CA MET A 342 -3.91 -4.99 17.73
C MET A 342 -4.12 -4.48 19.16
N TYR A 343 -3.50 -5.13 20.16
CA TYR A 343 -3.47 -4.62 21.53
C TYR A 343 -2.87 -3.21 21.59
N SER A 344 -1.67 -3.01 21.06
CA SER A 344 -0.98 -1.71 21.08
C SER A 344 -1.77 -0.61 20.37
N GLN A 345 -2.44 -0.92 19.27
CA GLN A 345 -3.30 0.03 18.58
C GLN A 345 -4.53 0.39 19.41
N LEU A 346 -5.16 -0.59 20.07
CA LEU A 346 -6.31 -0.36 20.94
C LEU A 346 -5.91 0.38 22.21
N GLN A 347 -4.75 0.07 22.80
CA GLN A 347 -4.22 0.75 23.99
C GLN A 347 -4.00 2.24 23.76
N LYS A 348 -3.59 2.65 22.55
CA LYS A 348 -3.49 4.08 22.18
C LYS A 348 -4.85 4.79 22.20
N LEU A 349 -5.95 4.07 22.03
CA LEU A 349 -7.32 4.62 22.11
C LEU A 349 -7.88 4.54 23.52
N ILE A 350 -7.55 3.48 24.27
CA ILE A 350 -8.02 3.19 25.63
C ILE A 350 -6.80 2.86 26.49
N PRO A 351 -6.14 3.86 27.11
CA PRO A 351 -4.89 3.65 27.86
C PRO A 351 -4.98 2.72 29.05
N ALA A 352 -6.18 2.48 29.60
CA ALA A 352 -6.43 1.56 30.71
C ALA A 352 -6.47 0.08 30.28
N LEU A 353 -6.24 -0.24 29.02
CA LEU A 353 -6.30 -1.58 28.47
C LEU A 353 -5.21 -2.49 29.06
N LEU A 354 -5.59 -3.70 29.45
CA LEU A 354 -4.70 -4.75 29.93
C LEU A 354 -4.83 -6.01 29.07
N PRO A 355 -3.74 -6.76 28.84
CA PRO A 355 -3.83 -8.02 28.12
C PRO A 355 -4.50 -9.09 29.00
N MET A 356 -5.31 -9.95 28.39
CA MET A 356 -5.97 -11.08 29.04
C MET A 356 -5.58 -12.37 28.31
N ARG A 357 -5.10 -13.39 29.04
CA ARG A 357 -4.69 -14.68 28.45
C ARG A 357 -3.63 -14.56 27.36
N MET A 358 -2.71 -13.61 27.52
CA MET A 358 -1.65 -13.35 26.55
C MET A 358 -0.26 -13.29 27.24
N SER A 359 -0.12 -13.92 28.41
CA SER A 359 1.11 -13.88 29.21
C SER A 359 2.15 -14.93 28.77
N GLY A 360 3.40 -14.78 29.22
CA GLY A 360 4.43 -15.79 29.05
C GLY A 360 4.05 -17.14 29.69
N ASP A 361 3.27 -17.12 30.79
CA ASP A 361 2.72 -18.36 31.40
C ASP A 361 1.75 -19.07 30.48
N ASP A 362 0.95 -18.33 29.71
CA ASP A 362 0.03 -18.92 28.73
C ASP A 362 0.84 -19.59 27.60
N VAL A 363 1.92 -18.97 27.13
CA VAL A 363 2.81 -19.59 26.13
C VAL A 363 3.44 -20.88 26.73
N ARG A 364 3.98 -20.83 27.93
CA ARG A 364 4.55 -22.00 28.60
C ARG A 364 3.55 -23.15 28.77
N LYS A 365 2.29 -22.82 29.02
CA LYS A 365 1.22 -23.80 29.20
C LYS A 365 0.80 -24.46 27.89
N TYR A 366 0.75 -23.70 26.80
CA TYR A 366 0.11 -24.14 25.57
C TYR A 366 1.08 -24.34 24.39
N TYR A 367 2.40 -24.17 24.54
CA TYR A 367 3.36 -24.23 23.42
C TYR A 367 3.30 -25.55 22.63
N GLN A 368 2.88 -26.65 23.21
CA GLN A 368 2.74 -27.95 22.51
C GLN A 368 1.60 -27.94 21.50
N SER A 369 0.59 -27.06 21.68
CA SER A 369 -0.53 -26.85 20.77
C SER A 369 -0.32 -25.62 19.88
N GLY A 370 0.85 -24.98 19.98
CA GLY A 370 1.17 -23.76 19.25
C GLY A 370 1.50 -24.01 17.78
N LEU A 371 1.39 -22.95 17.00
CA LEU A 371 1.74 -22.94 15.59
C LEU A 371 3.23 -22.65 15.41
N THR A 372 3.96 -23.55 14.79
CA THR A 372 5.40 -23.38 14.49
C THR A 372 5.59 -22.25 13.46
N ARG A 373 6.50 -21.33 13.77
CA ARG A 373 6.78 -20.16 12.90
C ARG A 373 8.14 -20.29 12.20
N PRO A 374 8.24 -19.79 10.96
CA PRO A 374 9.52 -19.80 10.22
C PRO A 374 10.55 -18.85 10.86
N ALA A 375 11.84 -19.10 10.59
CA ALA A 375 12.93 -18.31 11.15
C ALA A 375 12.84 -16.81 10.83
N THR A 376 12.34 -16.44 9.64
CA THR A 376 12.13 -15.03 9.25
C THR A 376 11.12 -14.31 10.13
N TYR A 377 10.03 -14.99 10.53
CA TYR A 377 9.05 -14.46 11.46
C TYR A 377 9.64 -14.26 12.86
N LEU A 378 10.37 -15.25 13.36
CA LEU A 378 11.02 -15.19 14.67
C LEU A 378 12.08 -14.09 14.72
N GLU A 379 12.81 -13.85 13.62
CA GLU A 379 13.75 -12.73 13.53
C GLU A 379 13.01 -11.37 13.59
N GLY A 380 11.87 -11.22 12.93
CA GLY A 380 11.02 -10.04 13.05
C GLY A 380 10.56 -9.81 14.49
N LEU A 381 10.10 -10.85 15.17
CA LEU A 381 9.67 -10.78 16.57
C LEU A 381 10.82 -10.42 17.52
N LYS A 382 12.02 -10.97 17.27
CA LYS A 382 13.24 -10.64 18.03
C LYS A 382 13.63 -9.16 17.85
N ASN A 383 13.49 -8.63 16.64
CA ASN A 383 13.73 -7.19 16.38
C ASN A 383 12.72 -6.32 17.13
N ALA A 384 11.44 -6.66 17.09
CA ALA A 384 10.40 -5.95 17.85
C ALA A 384 10.70 -5.98 19.36
N ARG A 385 11.16 -7.13 19.89
CA ARG A 385 11.59 -7.29 21.29
C ARG A 385 12.77 -6.37 21.63
N ASN A 386 13.79 -6.35 20.78
CA ASN A 386 14.99 -5.51 20.97
C ASN A 386 14.66 -4.01 20.92
N ASN A 387 13.70 -3.62 20.09
CA ASN A 387 13.22 -2.25 19.95
C ASN A 387 12.20 -1.83 21.03
N GLN A 388 11.83 -2.74 21.93
CA GLN A 388 10.79 -2.52 22.97
C GLN A 388 9.45 -2.06 22.39
N GLU A 389 9.05 -2.62 21.25
CA GLU A 389 7.81 -2.22 20.56
C GLU A 389 6.56 -2.64 21.33
N PHE A 390 6.65 -3.74 22.13
CA PHE A 390 5.54 -4.34 22.89
C PHE A 390 5.97 -4.64 24.33
N PRO A 391 6.16 -3.63 25.18
CA PRO A 391 6.69 -3.82 26.54
C PRO A 391 5.82 -4.72 27.42
N GLU A 392 4.50 -4.74 27.21
CA GLU A 392 3.57 -5.59 27.97
C GLU A 392 3.72 -7.09 27.64
N PHE A 393 4.36 -7.42 26.50
CA PHE A 393 4.48 -8.79 25.99
C PHE A 393 5.92 -9.31 25.97
N GLU A 394 6.85 -8.64 26.62
CA GLU A 394 8.27 -9.04 26.63
C GLU A 394 8.45 -10.50 27.01
N GLU A 395 7.81 -10.96 28.10
CA GLU A 395 7.88 -12.32 28.56
C GLU A 395 7.24 -13.32 27.57
N SER A 396 6.12 -12.95 26.98
CA SER A 396 5.44 -13.78 25.98
C SER A 396 6.30 -13.94 24.73
N ILE A 397 6.96 -12.86 24.27
CA ILE A 397 7.88 -12.87 23.14
C ILE A 397 9.09 -13.77 23.44
N ASP A 398 9.68 -13.65 24.63
CA ASP A 398 10.83 -14.47 25.03
C ASP A 398 10.47 -15.98 25.02
N GLU A 399 9.28 -16.34 25.48
CA GLU A 399 8.82 -17.75 25.45
C GLU A 399 8.48 -18.21 24.02
N ILE A 400 7.90 -17.34 23.14
CA ILE A 400 7.69 -17.65 21.73
C ILE A 400 9.04 -17.92 21.04
N LEU A 401 10.04 -17.07 21.26
CA LEU A 401 11.37 -17.23 20.68
C LEU A 401 12.06 -18.50 21.13
N LYS A 402 11.89 -18.90 22.38
CA LYS A 402 12.44 -20.11 22.98
C LYS A 402 11.83 -21.39 22.40
N HIS A 403 10.52 -21.41 22.19
CA HIS A 403 9.79 -22.58 21.69
C HIS A 403 9.59 -22.59 20.17
N GLY A 404 9.77 -21.46 19.49
CA GLY A 404 9.56 -21.32 18.05
C GLY A 404 8.10 -21.38 17.62
N VAL A 405 7.15 -21.10 18.54
CA VAL A 405 5.71 -21.24 18.32
C VAL A 405 4.93 -20.01 18.79
N THR A 406 3.82 -19.71 18.13
CA THR A 406 2.80 -18.75 18.58
C THR A 406 1.55 -19.49 19.02
N ILE A 407 0.68 -18.84 19.79
CA ILE A 407 -0.53 -19.48 20.36
C ILE A 407 -1.76 -18.80 19.79
N GLU A 408 -2.58 -19.56 19.08
CA GLU A 408 -3.89 -19.12 18.58
C GLU A 408 -4.90 -19.11 19.74
N GLN A 409 -5.86 -18.17 19.69
CA GLN A 409 -6.88 -18.03 20.77
C GLN A 409 -7.71 -19.29 20.99
N GLU A 410 -7.98 -20.08 19.94
CA GLU A 410 -8.79 -21.29 20.00
C GLU A 410 -8.21 -22.38 20.91
N VAL A 411 -6.91 -22.34 21.18
CA VAL A 411 -6.25 -23.28 22.13
C VAL A 411 -6.88 -23.20 23.52
N PHE A 412 -7.41 -22.02 23.91
CA PHE A 412 -8.06 -21.83 25.20
C PHE A 412 -9.48 -22.44 25.27
N LEU A 413 -10.07 -22.82 24.13
CA LEU A 413 -11.38 -23.48 24.07
C LEU A 413 -11.28 -25.01 24.23
N SER A 414 -10.09 -25.56 24.05
CA SER A 414 -9.83 -27.01 24.23
C SER A 414 -9.86 -27.34 25.72
N LYS A 415 -11.00 -27.81 26.21
CA LYS A 415 -11.17 -28.36 27.54
C LYS A 415 -10.88 -29.86 27.57
#